data_15df2e9a1acf6c17a05fb25ed5c08577
#
_entry.id   15df2e9a1acf6c17a05fb25ed5c08577
#
_cell.length_a   1.000
_cell.length_b   1.000
_cell.length_c   1.000
_cell.angle_alpha   90.00
_cell.angle_beta   90.00
_cell.angle_gamma   90.00
#
_symmetry.space_group_name_H-M   'P 1'
#
loop_
_entity.id
_entity.type
_entity.pdbx_description
1 polymer ?
#
loop_
_entity_poly.entity_id
_entity_poly.type
_entity_poly.pdbx_seq_one_letter_code
_entity_poly.pdbx_strand_id
1 'polypeptide(L)'
;MFTQQCEEFKYIPIYGNLVIKLKNTGKTSGISVMLGFLLVSTLMLSQNAYAEELSDDTKLKLAFSFEQITGHISNAVQNIDSKNYEVGKLHLASPITEIYDDLDLQNTSYPEFDKKLELVLILLKNINPQTDKQTFVDIMDLTSSFISEGESLLITSESLDDPIFKLNLISKLLLSAQTEYHNGVSEISYDSIVCLENSYSSIIRANSLFLDIDDLDSQYTASISNQFTDLLFAMDNDMPVEMFDILMDNLIHDVDDVHSIVVLNSV
;
A
#
# COMPACT_ATOMS: atom_id res chain seq x y z
N MET A 1 24.45 -26.57 -12.17
CA MET A 1 24.87 -25.72 -13.29
C MET A 1 23.67 -24.85 -13.67
N PHE A 2 23.13 -24.12 -12.66
CA PHE A 2 22.01 -23.18 -12.77
C PHE A 2 22.25 -22.01 -11.83
N THR A 3 23.40 -21.35 -11.98
CA THR A 3 23.81 -20.22 -11.12
C THR A 3 24.21 -19.04 -11.98
N GLN A 4 23.35 -18.62 -12.92
CA GLN A 4 23.73 -17.50 -13.79
C GLN A 4 22.54 -16.71 -14.35
N GLN A 5 21.48 -16.48 -13.57
CA GLN A 5 20.40 -15.54 -13.97
C GLN A 5 19.79 -14.73 -12.82
N CYS A 6 20.40 -14.74 -11.64
CA CYS A 6 20.11 -13.74 -10.63
C CYS A 6 21.19 -12.64 -10.72
N GLU A 7 21.24 -11.91 -11.84
CA GLU A 7 22.02 -10.69 -11.92
C GLU A 7 21.24 -9.53 -11.28
N GLU A 8 21.69 -9.17 -10.09
CA GLU A 8 21.59 -7.84 -9.45
C GLU A 8 20.21 -7.15 -9.55
N PHE A 9 19.24 -7.60 -8.78
CA PHE A 9 18.19 -6.71 -8.32
C PHE A 9 18.78 -5.74 -7.28
N LYS A 10 19.37 -4.65 -7.73
CA LYS A 10 19.68 -3.52 -6.85
C LYS A 10 18.39 -2.82 -6.50
N TYR A 11 17.84 -3.12 -5.33
CA TYR A 11 16.81 -2.30 -4.72
C TYR A 11 17.33 -0.86 -4.60
N ILE A 12 16.73 0.04 -5.38
CA ILE A 12 16.95 1.48 -5.21
C ILE A 12 15.92 1.94 -4.18
N PRO A 13 16.34 2.43 -3.01
CA PRO A 13 15.39 2.94 -2.02
C PRO A 13 14.74 4.21 -2.55
N ILE A 14 13.48 4.11 -3.01
CA ILE A 14 12.68 5.28 -3.39
C ILE A 14 11.69 5.57 -2.27
N TYR A 15 12.19 6.06 -1.15
CA TYR A 15 11.42 6.84 -0.20
C TYR A 15 12.16 8.16 0.08
N GLY A 16 11.99 9.08 -0.81
CA GLY A 16 12.39 10.46 -0.68
C GLY A 16 11.58 11.26 -1.68
N ASN A 17 10.51 11.93 -1.20
CA ASN A 17 9.81 13.03 -1.87
C ASN A 17 9.70 12.89 -3.40
N LEU A 18 8.75 12.09 -3.89
CA LEU A 18 8.39 12.12 -5.30
C LEU A 18 7.66 13.43 -5.63
N VAL A 19 8.43 14.53 -5.68
CA VAL A 19 7.98 15.77 -6.30
C VAL A 19 8.12 15.58 -7.79
N ILE A 20 7.09 15.06 -8.45
CA ILE A 20 7.04 15.01 -9.91
C ILE A 20 6.89 16.44 -10.43
N LYS A 21 8.00 17.03 -10.90
CA LYS A 21 7.98 18.26 -11.69
C LYS A 21 7.38 17.94 -13.05
N LEU A 22 6.08 18.17 -13.21
CA LEU A 22 5.41 18.16 -14.50
C LEU A 22 6.02 19.22 -15.41
N LYS A 23 6.74 18.79 -16.42
CA LYS A 23 7.21 19.64 -17.52
C LYS A 23 6.15 19.59 -18.62
N ASN A 24 5.40 20.70 -18.72
CA ASN A 24 4.38 20.93 -19.73
C ASN A 24 4.97 20.79 -21.14
N THR A 25 4.60 19.76 -21.89
CA THR A 25 4.80 19.70 -23.35
C THR A 25 3.55 19.18 -24.04
N GLY A 26 2.77 20.13 -24.55
CA GLY A 26 2.17 20.11 -25.90
C GLY A 26 1.07 19.10 -26.27
N LYS A 27 -0.18 19.55 -26.14
CA LYS A 27 -1.32 19.47 -27.09
C LYS A 27 -1.74 18.12 -27.71
N THR A 28 -3.04 17.81 -27.43
CA THR A 28 -4.03 17.08 -28.26
C THR A 28 -4.20 15.58 -28.03
N SER A 29 -4.59 15.16 -26.83
CA SER A 29 -5.54 14.06 -26.59
C SER A 29 -6.25 14.19 -25.22
N GLY A 30 -5.98 15.26 -24.50
CA GLY A 30 -6.50 15.54 -23.15
C GLY A 30 -8.00 15.83 -23.03
N ILE A 31 -8.76 15.91 -24.13
CA ILE A 31 -10.17 16.36 -24.09
C ILE A 31 -11.09 15.27 -23.54
N SER A 32 -10.82 14.01 -23.83
CA SER A 32 -11.68 12.91 -23.35
C SER A 32 -11.48 12.59 -21.86
N VAL A 33 -10.23 12.69 -21.37
CA VAL A 33 -9.93 12.48 -19.94
C VAL A 33 -10.38 13.68 -19.11
N MET A 34 -10.23 14.93 -19.65
CA MET A 34 -10.72 16.14 -18.97
C MET A 34 -12.24 16.19 -18.82
N LEU A 35 -13.01 15.62 -19.76
CA LEU A 35 -14.47 15.55 -19.61
C LEU A 35 -14.89 14.57 -18.48
N GLY A 36 -14.13 13.52 -18.23
CA GLY A 36 -14.28 12.63 -17.09
C GLY A 36 -14.02 13.37 -15.76
N PHE A 37 -12.96 14.17 -15.70
CA PHE A 37 -12.59 14.96 -14.51
C PHE A 37 -13.65 16.01 -14.12
N LEU A 38 -14.25 16.71 -15.09
CA LEU A 38 -15.28 17.72 -14.84
C LEU A 38 -16.60 17.13 -14.33
N LEU A 39 -16.94 15.91 -14.70
CA LEU A 39 -18.14 15.21 -14.20
C LEU A 39 -17.95 14.67 -12.77
N VAL A 40 -16.74 14.36 -12.37
CA VAL A 40 -16.43 13.84 -11.02
C VAL A 40 -16.43 14.96 -9.97
N SER A 41 -15.91 16.14 -10.31
CA SER A 41 -15.77 17.26 -9.36
C SER A 41 -17.06 17.98 -8.98
N THR A 42 -18.14 17.84 -9.76
CA THR A 42 -19.42 18.56 -9.50
C THR A 42 -20.41 17.80 -8.64
N LEU A 43 -20.16 16.53 -8.31
CA LEU A 43 -21.11 15.69 -7.54
C LEU A 43 -20.81 15.64 -6.02
N MET A 44 -19.72 16.27 -5.55
CA MET A 44 -19.26 16.15 -4.16
C MET A 44 -19.93 17.12 -3.17
N LEU A 45 -20.87 17.99 -3.58
CA LEU A 45 -21.39 19.06 -2.73
C LEU A 45 -22.73 18.79 -2.02
N SER A 46 -23.28 17.57 -2.05
CA SER A 46 -24.63 17.36 -1.53
C SER A 46 -24.90 16.13 -0.65
N GLN A 47 -23.88 15.53 -0.01
CA GLN A 47 -24.17 14.43 0.94
C GLN A 47 -23.71 14.75 2.37
N ASN A 48 -24.35 15.75 3.00
CA ASN A 48 -24.49 15.79 4.46
C ASN A 48 -25.72 14.94 4.86
N ALA A 49 -25.79 13.69 4.46
CA ALA A 49 -26.66 12.70 5.07
C ALA A 49 -25.84 12.02 6.17
N TYR A 50 -26.41 11.89 7.35
CA TYR A 50 -25.84 11.20 8.51
C TYR A 50 -25.22 9.87 8.08
N ALA A 51 -23.93 9.88 7.75
CA ALA A 51 -23.18 8.67 7.53
C ALA A 51 -23.07 8.00 8.90
N GLU A 52 -23.51 6.75 8.99
CA GLU A 52 -23.28 5.94 10.17
C GLU A 52 -21.76 5.83 10.37
N GLU A 53 -21.29 6.17 11.56
CA GLU A 53 -19.87 6.12 11.86
C GLU A 53 -19.42 4.67 11.80
N LEU A 54 -18.39 4.40 10.98
CA LEU A 54 -17.85 3.06 10.84
C LEU A 54 -17.16 2.63 12.15
N SER A 55 -17.27 1.36 12.50
CA SER A 55 -16.53 0.81 13.63
C SER A 55 -15.02 0.90 13.41
N ASP A 56 -14.23 0.95 14.47
CA ASP A 56 -12.77 1.02 14.38
C ASP A 56 -12.19 -0.21 13.66
N ASP A 57 -12.78 -1.40 13.84
CA ASP A 57 -12.40 -2.60 13.10
C ASP A 57 -12.63 -2.44 11.59
N THR A 58 -13.73 -1.81 11.19
CA THR A 58 -14.02 -1.54 9.77
C THR A 58 -13.07 -0.50 9.21
N LYS A 59 -12.83 0.59 9.95
CA LYS A 59 -11.84 1.62 9.57
C LYS A 59 -10.45 1.00 9.41
N LEU A 60 -10.03 0.15 10.35
CA LEU A 60 -8.74 -0.54 10.30
C LEU A 60 -8.62 -1.51 9.12
N LYS A 61 -9.70 -2.23 8.80
CA LYS A 61 -9.75 -3.09 7.60
C LYS A 61 -9.61 -2.27 6.32
N LEU A 62 -10.32 -1.14 6.22
CA LEU A 62 -10.24 -0.23 5.08
C LEU A 62 -8.83 0.37 4.93
N ALA A 63 -8.25 0.88 6.03
CA ALA A 63 -6.89 1.42 6.03
C ALA A 63 -5.89 0.38 5.52
N PHE A 64 -5.94 -0.84 6.05
CA PHE A 64 -5.09 -1.93 5.63
C PHE A 64 -5.23 -2.25 4.14
N SER A 65 -6.45 -2.34 3.62
CA SER A 65 -6.70 -2.60 2.20
C SER A 65 -6.21 -1.45 1.31
N PHE A 66 -6.37 -0.20 1.72
CA PHE A 66 -5.83 0.96 0.98
C PHE A 66 -4.30 0.95 0.94
N GLU A 67 -3.65 0.57 2.04
CA GLU A 67 -2.20 0.38 2.07
C GLU A 67 -1.75 -0.73 1.13
N GLN A 68 -2.46 -1.86 1.09
CA GLN A 68 -2.17 -2.93 0.15
C GLN A 68 -2.32 -2.48 -1.31
N ILE A 69 -3.41 -1.79 -1.66
CA ILE A 69 -3.60 -1.23 -3.01
C ILE A 69 -2.45 -0.28 -3.37
N THR A 70 -2.07 0.61 -2.44
CA THR A 70 -0.96 1.54 -2.63
C THR A 70 0.38 0.81 -2.84
N GLY A 71 0.63 -0.26 -2.08
CA GLY A 71 1.79 -1.13 -2.24
C GLY A 71 1.85 -1.76 -3.64
N HIS A 72 0.75 -2.37 -4.10
CA HIS A 72 0.66 -2.94 -5.45
C HIS A 72 0.92 -1.90 -6.54
N ILE A 73 0.34 -0.71 -6.40
CA ILE A 73 0.57 0.40 -7.34
C ILE A 73 2.06 0.77 -7.40
N SER A 74 2.70 0.92 -6.25
CA SER A 74 4.12 1.26 -6.15
C SER A 74 4.99 0.18 -6.80
N ASN A 75 4.74 -1.09 -6.50
CA ASN A 75 5.45 -2.23 -7.07
C ASN A 75 5.23 -2.32 -8.60
N ALA A 76 4.01 -2.05 -9.08
CA ALA A 76 3.72 -2.01 -10.51
C ALA A 76 4.57 -0.96 -11.22
N VAL A 77 4.66 0.26 -10.69
CA VAL A 77 5.49 1.33 -11.27
C VAL A 77 6.95 0.91 -11.34
N GLN A 78 7.50 0.38 -10.26
CA GLN A 78 8.89 -0.06 -10.19
C GLN A 78 9.20 -1.16 -11.21
N ASN A 79 8.32 -2.16 -11.32
CA ASN A 79 8.47 -3.25 -12.28
C ASN A 79 8.37 -2.77 -13.73
N ILE A 80 7.43 -1.86 -14.03
CA ILE A 80 7.26 -1.30 -15.37
C ILE A 80 8.46 -0.44 -15.77
N ASP A 81 8.99 0.38 -14.88
CA ASP A 81 10.17 1.21 -15.14
C ASP A 81 11.43 0.33 -15.31
N SER A 82 11.51 -0.79 -14.60
CA SER A 82 12.54 -1.82 -14.73
C SER A 82 12.34 -2.75 -15.95
N LYS A 83 11.25 -2.56 -16.72
CA LYS A 83 10.84 -3.37 -17.87
C LYS A 83 10.40 -4.80 -17.51
N ASN A 84 10.06 -5.04 -16.26
CA ASN A 84 9.53 -6.30 -15.75
C ASN A 84 8.00 -6.33 -15.92
N TYR A 85 7.54 -6.20 -17.15
CA TYR A 85 6.14 -5.89 -17.48
C TYR A 85 5.15 -6.95 -17.01
N GLU A 86 5.53 -8.23 -16.96
CA GLU A 86 4.63 -9.30 -16.54
C GLU A 86 4.32 -9.20 -15.03
N VAL A 87 5.35 -8.99 -14.19
CA VAL A 87 5.15 -8.75 -12.76
C VAL A 87 4.39 -7.44 -12.52
N GLY A 88 4.77 -6.38 -13.24
CA GLY A 88 4.05 -5.10 -13.16
C GLY A 88 2.55 -5.23 -13.46
N LYS A 89 2.16 -6.03 -14.46
CA LYS A 89 0.75 -6.29 -14.78
C LYS A 89 0.02 -7.08 -13.70
N LEU A 90 0.68 -8.03 -13.06
CA LEU A 90 0.09 -8.75 -11.93
C LEU A 90 -0.24 -7.77 -10.80
N HIS A 91 0.70 -6.90 -10.43
CA HIS A 91 0.44 -5.86 -9.44
C HIS A 91 -0.69 -4.90 -9.86
N LEU A 92 -0.84 -4.54 -11.14
CA LEU A 92 -1.96 -3.72 -11.59
C LEU A 92 -3.31 -4.45 -11.52
N ALA A 93 -3.30 -5.77 -11.57
CA ALA A 93 -4.52 -6.58 -11.51
C ALA A 93 -4.97 -6.88 -10.07
N SER A 94 -4.02 -7.13 -9.14
CA SER A 94 -4.31 -7.56 -7.77
C SER A 94 -5.29 -6.66 -7.01
N PRO A 95 -5.25 -5.32 -7.08
CA PRO A 95 -6.21 -4.46 -6.39
C PRO A 95 -7.68 -4.81 -6.66
N ILE A 96 -8.04 -5.12 -7.90
CA ILE A 96 -9.42 -5.47 -8.26
C ILE A 96 -9.73 -6.96 -8.12
N THR A 97 -8.74 -7.83 -8.20
CA THR A 97 -8.96 -9.28 -8.18
C THR A 97 -8.85 -9.91 -6.79
N GLU A 98 -8.15 -9.27 -5.87
CA GLU A 98 -7.79 -9.84 -4.58
C GLU A 98 -8.21 -8.98 -3.39
N ILE A 99 -8.24 -7.65 -3.55
CA ILE A 99 -8.45 -6.73 -2.42
C ILE A 99 -9.84 -6.09 -2.43
N TYR A 100 -10.36 -5.71 -3.61
CA TYR A 100 -11.57 -4.90 -3.72
C TYR A 100 -12.80 -5.53 -3.06
N ASP A 101 -13.03 -6.83 -3.25
CA ASP A 101 -14.18 -7.53 -2.67
C ASP A 101 -14.13 -7.52 -1.14
N ASP A 102 -12.94 -7.50 -0.56
CA ASP A 102 -12.72 -7.47 0.88
C ASP A 102 -12.99 -6.09 1.52
N LEU A 103 -13.03 -5.01 0.72
CA LEU A 103 -13.36 -3.66 1.22
C LEU A 103 -14.81 -3.57 1.74
N ASP A 104 -15.72 -4.41 1.23
CA ASP A 104 -17.15 -4.45 1.60
C ASP A 104 -17.85 -3.09 1.54
N LEU A 105 -17.43 -2.24 0.60
CA LEU A 105 -17.92 -0.87 0.45
C LEU A 105 -19.39 -0.80 0.03
N GLN A 106 -19.94 -1.87 -0.56
CA GLN A 106 -21.34 -1.95 -1.01
C GLN A 106 -22.33 -1.73 0.13
N ASN A 107 -21.92 -2.09 1.36
CA ASN A 107 -22.73 -1.97 2.57
C ASN A 107 -22.46 -0.67 3.35
N THR A 108 -21.64 0.21 2.81
CA THR A 108 -21.35 1.51 3.42
C THR A 108 -22.35 2.58 2.96
N SER A 109 -22.34 3.72 3.66
CA SER A 109 -23.11 4.90 3.27
C SER A 109 -22.55 5.62 2.02
N TYR A 110 -21.57 5.04 1.33
CA TYR A 110 -20.82 5.67 0.24
C TYR A 110 -20.85 4.89 -1.09
N PRO A 111 -22.03 4.50 -1.62
CA PRO A 111 -22.13 3.65 -2.82
C PRO A 111 -21.56 4.30 -4.08
N GLU A 112 -21.51 5.63 -4.14
CA GLU A 112 -20.89 6.33 -5.28
C GLU A 112 -19.37 6.29 -5.25
N PHE A 113 -18.77 6.31 -4.07
CA PHE A 113 -17.32 6.10 -3.90
C PHE A 113 -16.95 4.66 -4.30
N ASP A 114 -17.69 3.67 -3.83
CA ASP A 114 -17.53 2.27 -4.17
C ASP A 114 -17.47 2.04 -5.68
N LYS A 115 -18.48 2.48 -6.41
CA LYS A 115 -18.54 2.35 -7.89
C LYS A 115 -17.40 3.04 -8.61
N LYS A 116 -16.96 4.19 -8.11
CA LYS A 116 -15.85 4.94 -8.71
C LYS A 116 -14.53 4.24 -8.47
N LEU A 117 -14.30 3.74 -7.26
CA LEU A 117 -13.10 2.97 -6.94
C LEU A 117 -13.05 1.71 -7.80
N GLU A 118 -14.14 0.94 -7.87
CA GLU A 118 -14.22 -0.23 -8.74
C GLU A 118 -13.81 0.09 -10.18
N LEU A 119 -14.42 1.14 -10.75
CA LEU A 119 -14.12 1.55 -12.13
C LEU A 119 -12.65 1.90 -12.34
N VAL A 120 -12.03 2.63 -11.41
CA VAL A 120 -10.63 3.03 -11.50
C VAL A 120 -9.72 1.80 -11.39
N LEU A 121 -10.01 0.85 -10.50
CA LEU A 121 -9.24 -0.39 -10.38
C LEU A 121 -9.39 -1.28 -11.62
N ILE A 122 -10.58 -1.32 -12.24
CA ILE A 122 -10.77 -2.00 -13.54
C ILE A 122 -9.95 -1.33 -14.65
N LEU A 123 -9.90 0.00 -14.70
CA LEU A 123 -9.05 0.73 -15.64
C LEU A 123 -7.57 0.41 -15.43
N LEU A 124 -7.13 0.39 -14.17
CA LEU A 124 -5.76 0.05 -13.77
C LEU A 124 -5.36 -1.34 -14.26
N LYS A 125 -6.19 -2.36 -14.02
CA LYS A 125 -5.97 -3.74 -14.50
C LYS A 125 -5.85 -3.84 -16.01
N ASN A 126 -6.62 -3.06 -16.77
CA ASN A 126 -6.73 -3.20 -18.23
C ASN A 126 -5.75 -2.33 -19.02
N ILE A 127 -5.01 -1.43 -18.35
CA ILE A 127 -4.05 -0.58 -19.06
C ILE A 127 -2.85 -1.37 -19.56
N ASN A 128 -2.35 -0.99 -20.74
CA ASN A 128 -1.07 -1.48 -21.24
C ASN A 128 0.01 -0.39 -21.10
N PRO A 129 0.85 -0.46 -20.05
CA PRO A 129 1.84 0.58 -19.79
C PRO A 129 2.95 0.67 -20.85
N GLN A 130 3.10 -0.35 -21.72
CA GLN A 130 4.08 -0.33 -22.79
C GLN A 130 3.66 0.52 -23.98
N THR A 131 2.35 0.61 -24.23
CA THR A 131 1.81 1.28 -25.43
C THR A 131 1.31 2.69 -25.16
N ASP A 132 0.94 2.99 -23.92
CA ASP A 132 0.40 4.31 -23.53
C ASP A 132 0.91 4.74 -22.15
N LYS A 133 2.14 5.22 -22.12
CA LYS A 133 2.79 5.64 -20.87
C LYS A 133 2.06 6.81 -20.19
N GLN A 134 1.50 7.76 -20.96
CA GLN A 134 0.83 8.91 -20.35
C GLN A 134 -0.49 8.50 -19.70
N THR A 135 -1.33 7.74 -20.39
CA THR A 135 -2.57 7.22 -19.81
C THR A 135 -2.29 6.34 -18.59
N PHE A 136 -1.20 5.59 -18.58
CA PHE A 136 -0.78 4.82 -17.41
C PHE A 136 -0.53 5.74 -16.20
N VAL A 137 0.27 6.80 -16.37
CA VAL A 137 0.53 7.78 -15.30
C VAL A 137 -0.76 8.44 -14.82
N ASP A 138 -1.62 8.87 -15.77
CA ASP A 138 -2.89 9.54 -15.43
C ASP A 138 -3.82 8.62 -14.61
N ILE A 139 -3.89 7.32 -14.92
CA ILE A 139 -4.70 6.35 -14.15
C ILE A 139 -4.08 6.10 -12.77
N MET A 140 -2.75 6.04 -12.67
CA MET A 140 -2.05 5.89 -11.39
C MET A 140 -2.34 7.07 -10.46
N ASP A 141 -2.20 8.30 -10.97
CA ASP A 141 -2.50 9.52 -10.22
C ASP A 141 -3.98 9.56 -9.78
N LEU A 142 -4.88 9.14 -10.68
CA LEU A 142 -6.30 9.04 -10.38
C LEU A 142 -6.57 8.03 -9.27
N THR A 143 -5.97 6.84 -9.33
CA THR A 143 -6.13 5.80 -8.31
C THR A 143 -5.63 6.28 -6.95
N SER A 144 -4.44 6.89 -6.90
CA SER A 144 -3.88 7.45 -5.67
C SER A 144 -4.79 8.54 -5.08
N SER A 145 -5.40 9.37 -5.93
CA SER A 145 -6.36 10.38 -5.49
C SER A 145 -7.62 9.77 -4.89
N PHE A 146 -8.14 8.67 -5.47
CA PHE A 146 -9.29 7.95 -4.91
C PHE A 146 -8.97 7.26 -3.58
N ILE A 147 -7.77 6.69 -3.42
CA ILE A 147 -7.35 6.14 -2.13
C ILE A 147 -7.35 7.23 -1.06
N SER A 148 -6.70 8.38 -1.33
CA SER A 148 -6.69 9.51 -0.36
C SER A 148 -8.09 10.07 -0.08
N GLU A 149 -9.00 10.08 -1.08
CA GLU A 149 -10.40 10.44 -0.87
C GLU A 149 -11.09 9.43 0.05
N GLY A 150 -10.87 8.12 -0.18
CA GLY A 150 -11.40 7.03 0.65
C GLY A 150 -10.93 7.11 2.10
N GLU A 151 -9.65 7.33 2.31
CA GLU A 151 -9.08 7.55 3.66
C GLU A 151 -9.78 8.71 4.37
N SER A 152 -9.91 9.85 3.70
CA SER A 152 -10.54 11.05 4.28
C SER A 152 -12.03 10.88 4.56
N LEU A 153 -12.75 10.11 3.73
CA LEU A 153 -14.20 9.89 3.86
C LEU A 153 -14.56 8.82 4.88
N LEU A 154 -13.76 7.74 4.94
CA LEU A 154 -14.13 6.50 5.61
C LEU A 154 -13.37 6.29 6.92
N ILE A 155 -12.16 6.83 7.07
CA ILE A 155 -11.29 6.53 8.20
C ILE A 155 -11.19 7.70 9.17
N THR A 156 -11.36 8.92 8.71
CA THR A 156 -11.16 10.20 9.44
C THR A 156 -9.69 10.47 9.82
N SER A 157 -9.32 11.75 9.83
CA SER A 157 -7.96 12.15 10.24
C SER A 157 -7.69 11.81 11.71
N GLU A 158 -8.70 11.89 12.58
CA GLU A 158 -8.57 11.56 14.00
C GLU A 158 -8.15 10.10 14.20
N SER A 159 -8.76 9.15 13.45
CA SER A 159 -8.35 7.74 13.51
C SER A 159 -6.95 7.52 12.93
N LEU A 160 -6.62 8.19 11.81
CA LEU A 160 -5.29 8.05 11.19
C LEU A 160 -4.16 8.64 12.05
N ASP A 161 -4.46 9.63 12.88
CA ASP A 161 -3.49 10.26 13.78
C ASP A 161 -3.39 9.54 15.14
N ASP A 162 -4.37 8.68 15.48
CA ASP A 162 -4.36 7.92 16.74
C ASP A 162 -3.22 6.88 16.77
N PRO A 163 -2.31 6.96 17.75
CA PRO A 163 -1.21 6.02 17.92
C PRO A 163 -1.66 4.56 18.05
N ILE A 164 -2.78 4.30 18.73
CA ILE A 164 -3.32 2.93 18.89
C ILE A 164 -3.79 2.38 17.56
N PHE A 165 -4.48 3.19 16.76
CA PHE A 165 -4.90 2.81 15.42
C PHE A 165 -3.70 2.52 14.50
N LYS A 166 -2.67 3.39 14.51
CA LYS A 166 -1.43 3.20 13.75
C LYS A 166 -0.73 1.90 14.13
N LEU A 167 -0.59 1.60 15.42
CA LEU A 167 0.05 0.38 15.90
C LEU A 167 -0.72 -0.88 15.48
N ASN A 168 -2.06 -0.84 15.54
CA ASN A 168 -2.90 -1.94 15.02
C ASN A 168 -2.72 -2.13 13.50
N LEU A 169 -2.62 -1.05 12.74
CA LEU A 169 -2.36 -1.11 11.30
C LEU A 169 -0.98 -1.67 10.99
N ILE A 170 0.04 -1.26 11.74
CA ILE A 170 1.41 -1.78 11.64
C ILE A 170 1.42 -3.30 11.89
N SER A 171 0.80 -3.78 12.98
CA SER A 171 0.73 -5.22 13.28
C SER A 171 0.04 -5.99 12.15
N LYS A 172 -1.04 -5.47 11.56
CA LYS A 172 -1.69 -6.10 10.39
C LYS A 172 -0.78 -6.15 9.15
N LEU A 173 -0.03 -5.09 8.88
CA LEU A 173 0.90 -5.05 7.76
C LEU A 173 2.06 -6.03 7.95
N LEU A 174 2.59 -6.18 9.16
CA LEU A 174 3.66 -7.14 9.48
C LEU A 174 3.18 -8.59 9.36
N LEU A 175 1.99 -8.92 9.86
CA LEU A 175 1.41 -10.25 9.72
C LEU A 175 1.12 -10.60 8.26
N SER A 176 0.64 -9.64 7.47
CA SER A 176 0.48 -9.82 6.02
C SER A 176 1.83 -10.03 5.34
N ALA A 177 2.85 -9.23 5.69
CA ALA A 177 4.19 -9.37 5.14
C ALA A 177 4.80 -10.75 5.42
N GLN A 178 4.60 -11.29 6.62
CA GLN A 178 5.05 -12.64 6.97
C GLN A 178 4.38 -13.69 6.09
N THR A 179 3.07 -13.60 5.92
CA THR A 179 2.30 -14.51 5.06
C THR A 179 2.76 -14.43 3.60
N GLU A 180 2.92 -13.23 3.08
CA GLU A 180 3.38 -13.00 1.71
C GLU A 180 4.82 -13.50 1.50
N TYR A 181 5.71 -13.32 2.47
CA TYR A 181 7.06 -13.85 2.40
C TYR A 181 7.06 -15.37 2.26
N HIS A 182 6.29 -16.07 3.10
CA HIS A 182 6.16 -17.54 3.03
C HIS A 182 5.62 -18.01 1.69
N ASN A 183 4.61 -17.34 1.14
CA ASN A 183 4.06 -17.62 -0.18
C ASN A 183 5.13 -17.43 -1.26
N GLY A 184 5.88 -16.34 -1.17
CA GLY A 184 6.89 -15.94 -2.14
C GLY A 184 8.10 -16.87 -2.21
N VAL A 185 8.51 -17.47 -1.07
CA VAL A 185 9.67 -18.39 -1.03
C VAL A 185 9.29 -19.84 -1.29
N SER A 186 8.00 -20.18 -1.33
CA SER A 186 7.52 -21.56 -1.47
C SER A 186 7.78 -22.19 -2.84
N GLU A 187 7.77 -21.37 -3.90
CA GLU A 187 7.97 -21.81 -5.29
C GLU A 187 8.58 -20.68 -6.14
N ILE A 188 8.98 -21.01 -7.36
CA ILE A 188 9.57 -20.04 -8.31
C ILE A 188 8.54 -19.73 -9.39
N SER A 189 7.84 -18.61 -9.28
CA SER A 189 6.84 -18.14 -10.24
C SER A 189 6.79 -16.62 -10.28
N TYR A 190 6.05 -16.04 -11.22
CA TYR A 190 5.79 -14.59 -11.19
C TYR A 190 4.94 -14.19 -9.97
N ASP A 191 4.01 -15.05 -9.55
CA ASP A 191 3.18 -14.82 -8.37
C ASP A 191 4.03 -14.80 -7.10
N SER A 192 5.05 -15.66 -7.01
CA SER A 192 6.03 -15.66 -5.90
C SER A 192 6.80 -14.34 -5.82
N ILE A 193 7.18 -13.76 -6.97
CA ILE A 193 7.84 -12.44 -7.01
C ILE A 193 6.88 -11.37 -6.49
N VAL A 194 5.62 -11.39 -6.92
CA VAL A 194 4.57 -10.47 -6.43
C VAL A 194 4.43 -10.57 -4.90
N CYS A 195 4.37 -11.79 -4.35
CA CYS A 195 4.29 -12.02 -2.92
C CYS A 195 5.52 -11.44 -2.17
N LEU A 196 6.74 -11.69 -2.65
CA LEU A 196 7.95 -11.11 -2.04
C LEU A 196 7.97 -9.59 -2.07
N GLU A 197 7.55 -8.98 -3.19
CA GLU A 197 7.46 -7.53 -3.32
C GLU A 197 6.36 -6.93 -2.43
N ASN A 198 5.23 -7.62 -2.25
CA ASN A 198 4.18 -7.23 -1.31
C ASN A 198 4.65 -7.31 0.14
N SER A 199 5.36 -8.38 0.50
CA SER A 199 5.99 -8.49 1.81
C SER A 199 6.92 -7.32 2.09
N TYR A 200 7.83 -7.04 1.16
CA TYR A 200 8.81 -5.95 1.28
C TYR A 200 8.13 -4.58 1.43
N SER A 201 7.17 -4.27 0.56
CA SER A 201 6.46 -2.99 0.60
C SER A 201 5.63 -2.82 1.88
N SER A 202 5.03 -3.90 2.40
CA SER A 202 4.29 -3.88 3.66
C SER A 202 5.19 -3.59 4.87
N ILE A 203 6.40 -4.16 4.90
CA ILE A 203 7.40 -3.88 5.94
C ILE A 203 7.85 -2.42 5.88
N ILE A 204 8.14 -1.89 4.69
CA ILE A 204 8.52 -0.48 4.52
C ILE A 204 7.39 0.43 4.99
N ARG A 205 6.15 0.11 4.63
CA ARG A 205 5.01 0.92 5.03
C ARG A 205 4.78 0.88 6.54
N ALA A 206 4.87 -0.29 7.16
CA ALA A 206 4.81 -0.45 8.60
C ALA A 206 5.89 0.39 9.32
N ASN A 207 7.13 0.37 8.82
CA ASN A 207 8.20 1.22 9.36
C ASN A 207 7.89 2.71 9.22
N SER A 208 7.38 3.14 8.05
CA SER A 208 7.00 4.54 7.85
C SER A 208 5.91 5.00 8.82
N LEU A 209 4.88 4.18 9.01
CA LEU A 209 3.81 4.46 9.98
C LEU A 209 4.33 4.51 11.41
N PHE A 210 5.26 3.62 11.77
CA PHE A 210 5.87 3.60 13.09
C PHE A 210 6.69 4.87 13.38
N LEU A 211 7.46 5.34 12.40
CA LEU A 211 8.23 6.58 12.52
C LEU A 211 7.34 7.85 12.56
N ASP A 212 6.09 7.75 12.13
CA ASP A 212 5.09 8.81 12.13
C ASP A 212 4.22 8.83 13.42
N ILE A 213 4.56 8.02 14.42
CA ILE A 213 3.93 8.06 15.75
C ILE A 213 4.70 9.06 16.61
N ASP A 214 4.02 10.15 16.97
CA ASP A 214 4.57 11.16 17.86
C ASP A 214 4.67 10.63 19.31
N ASP A 215 5.55 11.23 20.09
CA ASP A 215 5.70 11.04 21.54
C ASP A 215 6.08 9.62 22.02
N LEU A 216 6.56 8.74 21.13
CA LEU A 216 7.14 7.48 21.57
C LEU A 216 8.50 7.71 22.26
N ASP A 217 8.78 6.92 23.31
CA ASP A 217 10.09 6.92 23.94
C ASP A 217 11.19 6.60 22.92
N SER A 218 12.23 7.43 22.90
CA SER A 218 13.33 7.32 21.93
C SER A 218 14.06 5.98 21.96
N GLN A 219 14.03 5.28 23.10
CA GLN A 219 14.63 3.95 23.23
C GLN A 219 13.83 2.89 22.44
N TYR A 220 12.49 2.92 22.55
CA TYR A 220 11.64 2.02 21.76
C TYR A 220 11.74 2.33 20.28
N THR A 221 11.67 3.62 19.91
CA THR A 221 11.78 4.06 18.52
C THR A 221 13.08 3.56 17.88
N ALA A 222 14.22 3.71 18.57
CA ALA A 222 15.50 3.25 18.04
C ALA A 222 15.60 1.72 17.93
N SER A 223 15.10 0.98 18.93
CA SER A 223 15.12 -0.49 18.94
C SER A 223 14.30 -1.05 17.77
N ILE A 224 13.05 -0.61 17.63
CA ILE A 224 12.12 -1.10 16.60
C ILE A 224 12.59 -0.69 15.20
N SER A 225 13.10 0.54 15.01
CA SER A 225 13.66 0.97 13.72
C SER A 225 14.86 0.13 13.28
N ASN A 226 15.70 -0.31 14.23
CA ASN A 226 16.80 -1.24 13.92
C ASN A 226 16.25 -2.60 13.49
N GLN A 227 15.20 -3.12 14.13
CA GLN A 227 14.60 -4.41 13.75
C GLN A 227 13.97 -4.36 12.35
N PHE A 228 13.30 -3.26 11.98
CA PHE A 228 12.85 -3.05 10.60
C PHE A 228 14.01 -3.10 9.61
N THR A 229 15.13 -2.46 9.96
CA THR A 229 16.34 -2.47 9.12
C THR A 229 16.92 -3.88 8.99
N ASP A 230 17.01 -4.64 10.09
CA ASP A 230 17.52 -6.01 10.10
C ASP A 230 16.62 -6.94 9.28
N LEU A 231 15.29 -6.75 9.34
CA LEU A 231 14.33 -7.54 8.59
C LEU A 231 14.44 -7.28 7.07
N LEU A 232 14.52 -6.02 6.65
CA LEU A 232 14.73 -5.66 5.25
C LEU A 232 16.08 -6.18 4.74
N PHE A 233 17.14 -6.09 5.57
CA PHE A 233 18.44 -6.66 5.24
C PHE A 233 18.39 -8.18 5.07
N ALA A 234 17.58 -8.88 5.88
CA ALA A 234 17.38 -10.33 5.75
C ALA A 234 16.75 -10.69 4.40
N MET A 235 15.75 -9.92 3.96
CA MET A 235 15.12 -10.11 2.65
C MET A 235 16.08 -9.82 1.49
N ASP A 236 16.83 -8.72 1.56
CA ASP A 236 17.79 -8.31 0.51
C ASP A 236 18.96 -9.30 0.34
N ASN A 237 19.22 -10.13 1.33
CA ASN A 237 20.32 -11.09 1.33
C ASN A 237 19.87 -12.55 1.26
N ASP A 238 18.63 -12.81 0.85
CA ASP A 238 18.08 -14.16 0.69
C ASP A 238 18.31 -15.05 1.94
N MET A 239 18.12 -14.48 3.15
CA MET A 239 18.32 -15.23 4.38
C MET A 239 17.34 -16.41 4.50
N PRO A 240 17.69 -17.48 5.23
CA PRO A 240 16.79 -18.59 5.48
C PRO A 240 15.45 -18.11 6.09
N VAL A 241 14.35 -18.75 5.69
CA VAL A 241 12.99 -18.42 6.15
C VAL A 241 12.89 -18.40 7.67
N GLU A 242 13.55 -19.34 8.33
CA GLU A 242 13.58 -19.44 9.80
C GLU A 242 14.22 -18.21 10.45
N MET A 243 15.19 -17.58 9.78
CA MET A 243 15.79 -16.33 10.28
C MET A 243 14.86 -15.15 10.09
N PHE A 244 14.19 -15.07 8.94
CA PHE A 244 13.15 -14.05 8.69
C PHE A 244 12.04 -14.15 9.72
N ASP A 245 11.55 -15.35 10.02
CA ASP A 245 10.51 -15.57 11.03
C ASP A 245 10.93 -15.11 12.42
N ILE A 246 12.15 -15.43 12.85
CA ILE A 246 12.67 -14.96 14.14
C ILE A 246 12.70 -13.42 14.21
N LEU A 247 13.15 -12.75 13.15
CA LEU A 247 13.20 -11.29 13.11
C LEU A 247 11.79 -10.69 13.09
N MET A 248 10.88 -11.26 12.31
CA MET A 248 9.50 -10.81 12.20
C MET A 248 8.75 -10.99 13.53
N ASP A 249 8.85 -12.17 14.16
CA ASP A 249 8.19 -12.45 15.43
C ASP A 249 8.69 -11.52 16.54
N ASN A 250 9.99 -11.23 16.59
CA ASN A 250 10.54 -10.26 17.54
C ASN A 250 10.01 -8.86 17.31
N LEU A 251 9.96 -8.41 16.03
CA LEU A 251 9.44 -7.10 15.67
C LEU A 251 7.96 -6.96 16.03
N ILE A 252 7.14 -7.96 15.70
CA ILE A 252 5.71 -7.97 16.05
C ILE A 252 5.54 -7.90 17.57
N HIS A 253 6.31 -8.69 18.32
CA HIS A 253 6.25 -8.69 19.78
C HIS A 253 6.59 -7.30 20.37
N ASP A 254 7.65 -6.66 19.89
CA ASP A 254 8.04 -5.35 20.39
C ASP A 254 7.02 -4.25 20.00
N VAL A 255 6.40 -4.34 18.83
CA VAL A 255 5.29 -3.45 18.43
C VAL A 255 4.07 -3.66 19.35
N ASP A 256 3.72 -4.89 19.70
CA ASP A 256 2.61 -5.21 20.61
C ASP A 256 2.90 -4.74 22.04
N ASP A 257 4.16 -4.80 22.49
CA ASP A 257 4.58 -4.24 23.77
C ASP A 257 4.39 -2.71 23.80
N VAL A 258 4.83 -2.00 22.75
CA VAL A 258 4.60 -0.54 22.61
C VAL A 258 3.10 -0.23 22.57
N HIS A 259 2.30 -0.99 21.83
CA HIS A 259 0.85 -0.83 21.81
C HIS A 259 0.25 -0.92 23.22
N SER A 260 0.67 -1.93 24.00
CA SER A 260 0.21 -2.13 25.37
C SER A 260 0.57 -0.94 26.29
N ILE A 261 1.76 -0.37 26.12
CA ILE A 261 2.21 0.82 26.87
C ILE A 261 1.39 2.05 26.49
N VAL A 262 1.13 2.27 25.20
CA VAL A 262 0.34 3.42 24.73
C VAL A 262 -1.09 3.32 25.25
N VAL A 263 -1.73 2.15 25.19
CA VAL A 263 -3.08 1.93 25.75
C VAL A 263 -3.13 2.25 27.25
N LEU A 264 -2.13 1.80 28.03
CA LEU A 264 -2.08 2.06 29.48
C LEU A 264 -1.92 3.54 29.81
N ASN A 265 -1.25 4.30 28.98
CA ASN A 265 -1.03 5.75 29.18
C ASN A 265 -2.21 6.61 28.67
N SER A 266 -3.14 6.04 27.91
CA SER A 266 -4.33 6.74 27.37
C SER A 266 -5.55 6.68 28.30
N VAL A 267 -5.50 5.90 29.40
CA VAL A 267 -6.53 5.72 30.42
C VAL A 267 -6.22 6.61 31.63
#